data_2a3907b6b546246502fed7488df0a514
#
_entry.id   2a3907b6b546246502fed7488df0a514
#
_cell.length_a   1.000
_cell.length_b   1.000
_cell.length_c   1.000
_cell.angle_alpha   90.00
_cell.angle_beta   90.00
_cell.angle_gamma   90.00
#
_symmetry.space_group_name_H-M   'P 1'
#
loop_
_entity.id
_entity.type
_entity.pdbx_description
1 polymer ?
#
loop_
_entity_poly.entity_id
_entity_poly.type
_entity_poly.pdbx_seq_one_letter_code
_entity_poly.pdbx_strand_id
1 'polypeptide(L)'
;MKSAVVLLSGGIDSTTTLAIALAEGYEAYALSFDYGQRHQIETQAARRAADSLGAKKHRIAKIDLRVFGGSALTGDIDVPKQRSETEIANGIPVTYVPARNTIFLAYALGWAEVIQAADIFLG
;
A
#
# COMPACT_ATOMS: atom_id res chain seq x y z
N MET A 1 -11.39 -13.13 -18.68
CA MET A 1 -10.57 -13.15 -17.47
C MET A 1 -10.96 -11.98 -16.59
N LYS A 2 -11.19 -12.22 -15.32
CA LYS A 2 -11.54 -11.15 -14.37
C LYS A 2 -10.34 -10.29 -14.05
N SER A 3 -10.56 -9.00 -13.90
CA SER A 3 -9.56 -8.06 -13.47
C SER A 3 -9.71 -7.78 -11.98
N ALA A 4 -8.61 -7.54 -11.31
CA ALA A 4 -8.60 -7.15 -9.90
C ALA A 4 -7.54 -6.08 -9.66
N VAL A 5 -7.82 -5.17 -8.75
CA VAL A 5 -6.81 -4.26 -8.23
C VAL A 5 -6.17 -4.91 -7.01
N VAL A 6 -4.85 -4.93 -6.98
CA VAL A 6 -4.09 -5.51 -5.87
C VAL A 6 -3.24 -4.41 -5.25
N LEU A 7 -3.44 -4.14 -3.97
CA LEU A 7 -2.59 -3.20 -3.25
C LEU A 7 -1.24 -3.85 -2.98
N LEU A 8 -0.17 -3.26 -3.50
CA LEU A 8 1.17 -3.83 -3.48
C LEU A 8 2.14 -2.85 -2.83
N SER A 9 2.54 -3.16 -1.61
CA SER A 9 3.47 -2.31 -0.85
C SER A 9 4.94 -2.67 -1.04
N GLY A 10 5.21 -3.82 -1.62
CA GLY A 10 6.58 -4.35 -1.73
C GLY A 10 6.99 -5.26 -0.58
N GLY A 11 6.15 -5.37 0.44
CA GLY A 11 6.37 -6.32 1.53
C GLY A 11 5.93 -7.73 1.17
N ILE A 12 6.28 -8.68 2.03
CA ILE A 12 6.01 -10.11 1.79
C ILE A 12 4.51 -10.37 1.68
N ASP A 13 3.70 -9.79 2.56
CA ASP A 13 2.27 -10.07 2.59
C ASP A 13 1.57 -9.60 1.33
N SER A 14 1.87 -8.37 0.88
CA SER A 14 1.24 -7.85 -0.33
C SER A 14 1.73 -8.56 -1.59
N THR A 15 2.99 -8.98 -1.62
CA THR A 15 3.54 -9.77 -2.73
C THR A 15 2.87 -11.13 -2.80
N THR A 16 2.65 -11.76 -1.66
CA THR A 16 1.91 -13.02 -1.58
C THR A 16 0.48 -12.84 -2.07
N THR A 17 -0.17 -11.74 -1.68
CA THR A 17 -1.53 -11.41 -2.13
C THR A 17 -1.60 -11.28 -3.65
N LEU A 18 -0.61 -10.62 -4.26
CA LEU A 18 -0.53 -10.53 -5.71
C LEU A 18 -0.39 -11.91 -6.35
N ALA A 19 0.47 -12.75 -5.81
CA ALA A 19 0.65 -14.11 -6.30
C ALA A 19 -0.65 -14.92 -6.22
N ILE A 20 -1.40 -14.77 -5.14
CA ILE A 20 -2.68 -15.46 -4.96
C ILE A 20 -3.69 -14.99 -6.01
N ALA A 21 -3.82 -13.68 -6.22
CA ALA A 21 -4.74 -13.15 -7.23
C ALA A 21 -4.42 -13.70 -8.62
N LEU A 22 -3.14 -13.74 -8.99
CA LEU A 22 -2.72 -14.27 -10.27
C LEU A 22 -2.99 -15.79 -10.36
N ALA A 23 -2.75 -16.53 -9.28
CA ALA A 23 -3.01 -17.96 -9.25
C ALA A 23 -4.51 -18.28 -9.37
N GLU A 24 -5.37 -17.39 -8.90
CA GLU A 24 -6.81 -17.54 -9.05
C GLU A 24 -7.32 -17.14 -10.43
N GLY A 25 -6.45 -16.72 -11.32
CA GLY A 25 -6.79 -16.43 -12.71
C GLY A 25 -7.15 -14.98 -12.98
N TYR A 26 -6.88 -14.07 -12.06
CA TYR A 26 -7.15 -12.64 -12.29
C TYR A 26 -6.06 -12.01 -13.15
N GLU A 27 -6.47 -11.04 -13.96
CA GLU A 27 -5.54 -10.04 -14.47
C GLU A 27 -5.31 -9.03 -13.34
N ALA A 28 -4.09 -8.96 -12.83
CA ALA A 28 -3.80 -8.12 -11.68
C ALA A 28 -3.31 -6.74 -12.11
N TYR A 29 -3.95 -5.72 -11.56
CA TYR A 29 -3.56 -4.33 -11.69
C TYR A 29 -3.02 -3.91 -10.33
N ALA A 30 -1.71 -3.85 -10.23
CA ALA A 30 -1.04 -3.57 -8.96
C ALA A 30 -0.98 -2.07 -8.70
N LEU A 31 -1.36 -1.67 -7.50
CA LEU A 31 -1.37 -0.28 -7.07
C LEU A 31 -0.47 -0.12 -5.85
N SER A 32 0.53 0.73 -5.97
CA SER A 32 1.43 1.08 -4.89
C SER A 32 1.33 2.56 -4.57
N PHE A 33 1.77 2.95 -3.39
CA PHE A 33 1.72 4.34 -2.97
C PHE A 33 3.12 4.82 -2.60
N ASP A 34 3.44 6.01 -3.08
CA ASP A 34 4.65 6.72 -2.71
C ASP A 34 4.23 7.90 -1.85
N TYR A 35 4.48 7.82 -0.54
CA TYR A 35 4.13 8.86 0.39
C TYR A 35 5.34 9.41 1.14
N GLY A 36 6.49 9.37 0.49
CA GLY A 36 7.69 10.02 0.98
C GLY A 36 8.96 9.21 0.75
N GLN A 37 10.09 9.85 1.01
CA GLN A 37 11.41 9.26 0.71
C GLN A 37 11.68 7.98 1.49
N ARG A 38 11.06 7.82 2.66
CA ARG A 38 11.25 6.62 3.49
C ARG A 38 10.74 5.36 2.83
N HIS A 39 9.92 5.49 1.79
CA HIS A 39 9.25 4.36 1.14
C HIS A 39 9.77 4.05 -0.25
N GLN A 40 10.84 4.70 -0.69
CA GLN A 40 11.38 4.48 -2.03
C GLN A 40 11.87 3.04 -2.24
N ILE A 41 12.48 2.45 -1.23
CA ILE A 41 12.95 1.06 -1.31
C ILE A 41 11.78 0.11 -1.46
N GLU A 42 10.69 0.34 -0.73
CA GLU A 42 9.47 -0.47 -0.83
C GLU A 42 8.84 -0.32 -2.20
N THR A 43 8.83 0.89 -2.76
CA THR A 43 8.30 1.15 -4.10
C THR A 43 9.10 0.38 -5.16
N GLN A 44 10.41 0.36 -5.05
CA GLN A 44 11.26 -0.41 -5.96
C GLN A 44 11.02 -1.90 -5.83
N ALA A 45 10.86 -2.40 -4.60
CA ALA A 45 10.53 -3.79 -4.36
C ALA A 45 9.17 -4.14 -4.96
N ALA A 46 8.20 -3.25 -4.86
CA ALA A 46 6.88 -3.44 -5.46
C ALA A 46 6.98 -3.54 -6.99
N ARG A 47 7.78 -2.70 -7.63
CA ARG A 47 8.00 -2.78 -9.09
C ARG A 47 8.58 -4.11 -9.49
N ARG A 48 9.60 -4.58 -8.76
CA ARG A 48 10.21 -5.88 -9.05
C ARG A 48 9.21 -7.01 -8.87
N ALA A 49 8.41 -6.96 -7.82
CA ALA A 49 7.39 -7.99 -7.58
C ALA A 49 6.33 -8.00 -8.69
N ALA A 50 5.85 -6.83 -9.08
CA ALA A 50 4.85 -6.71 -10.13
C ALA A 50 5.38 -7.27 -11.47
N ASP A 51 6.61 -6.91 -11.81
CA ASP A 51 7.24 -7.39 -13.05
C ASP A 51 7.50 -8.89 -13.01
N SER A 52 8.04 -9.39 -11.91
CA SER A 52 8.41 -10.80 -11.78
C SER A 52 7.18 -11.70 -11.76
N LEU A 53 6.11 -11.29 -11.11
CA LEU A 53 4.90 -12.10 -10.98
C LEU A 53 3.96 -11.94 -12.17
N GLY A 54 4.15 -10.93 -12.99
CA GLY A 54 3.35 -10.76 -14.19
C GLY A 54 2.06 -9.98 -13.99
N ALA A 55 2.10 -8.94 -13.17
CA ALA A 55 0.99 -8.00 -13.09
C ALA A 55 0.77 -7.35 -14.46
N LYS A 56 -0.48 -7.18 -14.84
CA LYS A 56 -0.79 -6.58 -16.14
C LYS A 56 -0.38 -5.12 -16.21
N LYS A 57 -0.62 -4.39 -15.13
CA LYS A 57 -0.17 -3.02 -14.97
C LYS A 57 0.24 -2.79 -13.52
N HIS A 58 1.16 -1.86 -13.34
CA HIS A 58 1.57 -1.40 -12.03
C HIS A 58 1.57 0.11 -12.03
N ARG A 59 0.79 0.70 -11.14
CA ARG A 59 0.72 2.14 -10.97
C ARG A 59 1.19 2.52 -9.58
N ILE A 60 1.88 3.66 -9.51
CA ILE A 60 2.33 4.21 -8.25
C ILE A 60 1.66 5.56 -8.08
N ALA A 61 0.81 5.68 -7.07
CA ALA A 61 0.16 6.93 -6.74
C ALA A 61 1.00 7.69 -5.73
N LYS A 62 1.32 8.92 -6.05
CA LYS A 62 2.02 9.80 -5.10
C LYS A 62 0.98 10.53 -4.27
N ILE A 63 1.09 10.40 -2.96
CA ILE A 63 0.20 11.08 -2.03
C ILE A 63 1.04 11.74 -0.93
N ASP A 64 0.54 12.84 -0.41
CA ASP A 64 1.20 13.53 0.69
C ASP A 64 0.33 13.44 1.94
N LEU A 65 0.65 12.48 2.79
CA LEU A 65 -0.07 12.26 4.04
C LEU A 65 0.36 13.22 5.14
N ARG A 66 1.42 14.01 4.91
CA ARG A 66 1.93 14.95 5.92
C ARG A 66 0.96 16.08 6.19
N VAL A 67 0.01 16.33 5.29
CA VAL A 67 -1.01 17.37 5.49
C VAL A 67 -1.84 17.13 6.74
N PHE A 68 -1.94 15.89 7.20
CA PHE A 68 -2.73 15.54 8.37
C PHE A 68 -1.94 15.65 9.68
N GLY A 69 -0.61 15.53 9.63
CA GLY A 69 0.21 15.48 10.83
C GLY A 69 -0.08 14.25 11.68
N GLY A 70 0.35 14.28 12.91
CA GLY A 70 0.00 13.26 13.91
C GLY A 70 0.67 11.91 13.79
N SER A 71 1.66 11.78 12.90
CA SER A 71 2.36 10.53 12.68
C SER A 71 3.83 10.81 12.36
N ALA A 72 4.72 9.87 12.69
CA ALA A 72 6.12 9.95 12.32
C ALA A 72 6.31 9.89 10.79
N LEU A 73 5.34 9.42 10.04
CA LEU A 73 5.39 9.37 8.58
C LEU A 73 4.83 10.64 7.94
N THR A 74 4.00 11.41 8.64
CA THR A 74 3.27 12.54 8.09
C THR A 74 3.63 13.88 8.71
N GLY A 75 4.37 13.91 9.81
CA GLY A 75 4.77 15.11 10.50
C GLY A 75 6.27 15.33 10.47
N ASP A 76 6.70 16.41 11.14
CA ASP A 76 8.12 16.70 11.32
C ASP A 76 8.72 15.93 12.49
N ILE A 77 8.02 14.94 12.97
CA ILE A 77 8.43 14.13 14.11
C ILE A 77 9.35 13.02 13.61
N ASP A 78 10.55 12.95 14.15
CA ASP A 78 11.45 11.85 13.88
C ASP A 78 10.83 10.54 14.39
N VAL A 79 11.07 9.46 13.67
CA VAL A 79 10.64 8.16 14.15
C VAL A 79 11.42 7.84 15.41
N PRO A 80 10.77 7.77 16.57
CA PRO A 80 11.48 7.53 17.82
C PRO A 80 12.05 6.11 17.82
N LYS A 81 13.23 5.98 18.38
CA LYS A 81 13.87 4.67 18.53
C LYS A 81 13.21 3.83 19.62
N GLN A 82 12.53 4.49 20.54
CA GLN A 82 11.81 3.86 21.62
C GLN A 82 10.41 4.46 21.69
N ARG A 83 9.43 3.60 21.89
CA ARG A 83 8.07 4.06 22.13
C ARG A 83 7.88 4.31 23.61
N SER A 84 7.00 5.25 23.94
CA SER A 84 6.55 5.38 25.32
C SER A 84 5.71 4.16 25.70
N GLU A 85 5.69 3.86 26.98
CA GLU A 85 4.83 2.76 27.47
C GLU A 85 3.36 3.01 27.16
N THR A 86 2.94 4.27 27.18
CA THR A 86 1.56 4.66 26.87
C THR A 86 1.20 4.32 25.43
N GLU A 87 2.10 4.58 24.48
CA GLU A 87 1.87 4.25 23.09
C GLU A 87 1.76 2.76 22.88
N ILE A 88 2.63 1.99 23.53
CA ILE A 88 2.60 0.53 23.46
C ILE A 88 1.31 0.00 24.07
N ALA A 89 0.90 0.53 25.21
CA ALA A 89 -0.30 0.10 25.91
C ALA A 89 -1.56 0.40 25.10
N ASN A 90 -1.58 1.49 24.34
CA ASN A 90 -2.71 1.86 23.49
C ASN A 90 -2.74 1.09 22.17
N GLY A 91 -1.68 0.35 21.84
CA GLY A 91 -1.62 -0.40 20.60
C GLY A 91 -1.52 0.45 19.34
N ILE A 92 -1.19 1.73 19.47
CA ILE A 92 -1.07 2.64 18.33
C ILE A 92 0.39 2.68 17.88
N PRO A 93 0.71 2.23 16.68
CA PRO A 93 2.08 2.30 16.16
C PRO A 93 2.52 3.75 15.99
N VAL A 94 3.78 4.03 16.27
CA VAL A 94 4.37 5.34 16.03
C VAL A 94 4.26 5.74 14.57
N THR A 95 4.32 4.77 13.67
CA THR A 95 4.24 4.98 12.23
C THR A 95 2.82 4.94 11.69
N TYR A 96 1.81 4.88 12.56
CA TYR A 96 0.41 4.91 12.15
C TYR A 96 0.08 6.21 11.43
N VAL A 97 -0.56 6.09 10.27
CA VAL A 97 -1.07 7.23 9.51
C VAL A 97 -2.59 7.19 9.61
N PRO A 98 -3.22 8.28 10.09
CA PRO A 98 -4.68 8.30 10.24
C PRO A 98 -5.41 7.92 8.96
N ALA A 99 -6.32 6.96 9.06
CA ALA A 99 -7.16 6.48 7.97
C ALA A 99 -6.38 6.00 6.72
N ARG A 100 -5.12 5.60 6.88
CA ARG A 100 -4.27 5.21 5.74
C ARG A 100 -4.90 4.12 4.88
N ASN A 101 -5.40 3.06 5.50
CA ASN A 101 -6.00 1.97 4.74
C ASN A 101 -7.27 2.42 4.01
N THR A 102 -8.04 3.30 4.60
CA THR A 102 -9.22 3.87 3.95
C THR A 102 -8.83 4.70 2.74
N ILE A 103 -7.78 5.49 2.85
CA ILE A 103 -7.26 6.30 1.73
C ILE A 103 -6.80 5.38 0.60
N PHE A 104 -6.05 4.33 0.92
CA PHE A 104 -5.55 3.39 -0.08
C PHE A 104 -6.69 2.64 -0.76
N LEU A 105 -7.69 2.22 0.01
CA LEU A 105 -8.87 1.55 -0.55
C LEU A 105 -9.68 2.48 -1.45
N ALA A 106 -9.79 3.75 -1.11
CA ALA A 106 -10.49 4.72 -1.95
C ALA A 106 -9.80 4.88 -3.31
N TYR A 107 -8.47 4.96 -3.33
CA TYR A 107 -7.71 4.97 -4.57
C TYR A 107 -7.91 3.70 -5.39
N ALA A 108 -7.85 2.56 -4.71
CA ALA A 108 -8.04 1.26 -5.37
C ALA A 108 -9.45 1.14 -5.96
N LEU A 109 -10.45 1.62 -5.23
CA LEU A 109 -11.83 1.62 -5.71
C LEU A 109 -11.98 2.48 -6.96
N GLY A 110 -11.37 3.68 -6.96
CA GLY A 110 -11.39 4.55 -8.13
C GLY A 110 -10.77 3.89 -9.35
N TRP A 111 -9.63 3.25 -9.18
CA TRP A 111 -9.00 2.54 -10.30
C TRP A 111 -9.80 1.33 -10.74
N ALA A 112 -10.37 0.60 -9.79
CA ALA A 112 -11.24 -0.53 -10.11
C ALA A 112 -12.43 -0.10 -10.97
N GLU A 113 -13.02 1.05 -10.69
CA GLU A 113 -14.10 1.59 -11.52
C GLU A 113 -13.62 1.87 -12.95
N VAL A 114 -12.42 2.44 -13.09
CA VAL A 114 -11.86 2.76 -14.41
C VAL A 114 -11.63 1.48 -15.22
N ILE A 115 -11.08 0.44 -14.61
CA ILE A 115 -10.78 -0.81 -15.31
C ILE A 115 -11.94 -1.81 -15.29
N GLN A 116 -13.04 -1.43 -14.69
CA GLN A 116 -14.24 -2.26 -14.56
C GLN A 116 -13.97 -3.58 -13.82
N ALA A 117 -13.15 -3.49 -12.76
CA ALA A 117 -12.89 -4.62 -11.87
C ALA A 117 -13.88 -4.61 -10.71
N ALA A 118 -14.30 -5.80 -10.31
CA ALA A 118 -15.20 -5.98 -9.16
C ALA A 118 -14.46 -6.38 -7.89
N ASP A 119 -13.19 -6.70 -7.97
CA ASP A 119 -12.43 -7.28 -6.87
C ASP A 119 -11.21 -6.44 -6.55
N ILE A 120 -10.94 -6.29 -5.26
CA ILE A 120 -9.75 -5.63 -4.73
C ILE A 120 -9.11 -6.57 -3.73
N PHE A 121 -7.82 -6.83 -3.92
CA PHE A 121 -7.04 -7.66 -3.01
C PHE A 121 -6.11 -6.78 -2.19
N LEU A 122 -6.07 -7.04 -0.89
CA LEU A 122 -5.14 -6.36 0.01
C LEU A 122 -4.61 -7.35 1.05
N GLY A 123 -3.39 -7.14 1.42
CA GLY A 123 -2.76 -7.99 2.42
C GLY A 123 -2.16 -7.21 3.59
#